data_dba7350e682cf7494e8b77e247a55c5f
#
_entry.id   dba7350e682cf7494e8b77e247a55c5f
#
_cell.length_a   1.000
_cell.length_b   1.000
_cell.length_c   1.000
_cell.angle_alpha   90.00
_cell.angle_beta   90.00
_cell.angle_gamma   90.00
#
_symmetry.space_group_name_H-M   'P 1'
#
loop_
_entity.id
_entity.type
_entity.pdbx_description
1 polymer ?
#
loop_
_entity_poly.entity_id
_entity_poly.type
_entity_poly.pdbx_seq_one_letter_code
_entity_poly.pdbx_strand_id
1 'polypeptide(L)'
;LSPSMKIFSGNSNRQLAEKICNYLDVDLGKLNISQFSDGELSIAFDENIRNENVFIIQSTNPPAENILELMLILDAAKRASAKTVTIVIPYFGYGRQDRKDRPRVPISSRVILDMTVGLGADRIVSMDLHSSQIQGFVNVPFDHLYSRMALFDELKKMNFDEETGVVLAPDVGSAKMSQAYAKSLGISFALIDKRRPKANQAVVANLVGDLKSKKVLIIDDMIDTAGTICNAADAAMDNGAISVTAIATHPVLSGPAVDRLMNSKIDKVIVCDTIEITDDKIFDKLEVISVA
;
A
#
# COMPACT_ATOMS: atom_id res chain seq x y z
N LEU A 1 -26.05 26.84 2.52
CA LEU A 1 -24.82 26.54 1.76
C LEU A 1 -24.70 25.04 1.65
N SER A 2 -24.47 24.51 0.46
CA SER A 2 -24.13 23.09 0.26
C SER A 2 -22.80 22.82 0.97
N PRO A 3 -22.62 21.65 1.64
CA PRO A 3 -21.35 21.32 2.27
C PRO A 3 -20.24 21.28 1.22
N SER A 4 -19.13 21.94 1.50
CA SER A 4 -17.93 21.85 0.67
C SER A 4 -17.10 20.62 1.04
N MET A 5 -16.17 20.27 0.17
CA MET A 5 -15.16 19.25 0.43
C MET A 5 -13.95 19.93 1.07
N LYS A 6 -13.50 19.42 2.22
CA LYS A 6 -12.31 19.87 2.93
C LYS A 6 -11.35 18.69 3.12
N ILE A 7 -10.11 18.85 2.67
CA ILE A 7 -9.09 17.81 2.73
C ILE A 7 -8.01 18.22 3.73
N PHE A 8 -7.69 17.32 4.64
CA PHE A 8 -6.64 17.49 5.65
C PHE A 8 -5.66 16.35 5.61
N SER A 9 -4.44 16.60 6.01
CA SER A 9 -3.38 15.61 6.08
C SER A 9 -2.87 15.45 7.50
N GLY A 10 -2.72 14.18 7.93
CA GLY A 10 -1.80 13.88 9.01
C GLY A 10 -0.34 13.95 8.52
N ASN A 11 0.59 13.59 9.42
CA ASN A 11 2.02 13.71 9.16
C ASN A 11 2.61 12.53 8.38
N SER A 12 1.91 11.38 8.27
CA SER A 12 2.51 10.16 7.72
C SER A 12 2.84 10.23 6.23
N ASN A 13 2.13 11.08 5.46
CA ASN A 13 2.37 11.25 4.02
C ASN A 13 1.74 12.55 3.48
N ARG A 14 2.25 13.67 3.97
CA ARG A 14 1.75 14.99 3.58
C ARG A 14 1.93 15.27 2.09
N GLN A 15 3.04 14.81 1.50
CA GLN A 15 3.34 14.99 0.07
C GLN A 15 2.25 14.39 -0.82
N LEU A 16 1.74 13.20 -0.49
CA LEU A 16 0.63 12.59 -1.24
C LEU A 16 -0.66 13.41 -1.10
N ALA A 17 -0.97 13.90 0.11
CA ALA A 17 -2.14 14.75 0.32
C ALA A 17 -2.07 16.04 -0.51
N GLU A 18 -0.90 16.68 -0.59
CA GLU A 18 -0.67 17.86 -1.43
C GLU A 18 -0.85 17.54 -2.93
N LYS A 19 -0.35 16.39 -3.40
CA LYS A 19 -0.57 15.94 -4.79
C LYS A 19 -2.05 15.71 -5.08
N ILE A 20 -2.79 15.07 -4.16
CA ILE A 20 -4.24 14.86 -4.29
C ILE A 20 -4.97 16.20 -4.38
N CYS A 21 -4.64 17.15 -3.50
CA CYS A 21 -5.24 18.48 -3.53
C CYS A 21 -4.95 19.22 -4.85
N ASN A 22 -3.70 19.15 -5.34
CA ASN A 22 -3.32 19.72 -6.64
C ASN A 22 -4.09 19.08 -7.81
N TYR A 23 -4.27 17.76 -7.78
CA TYR A 23 -5.03 17.05 -8.81
C TYR A 23 -6.52 17.46 -8.83
N LEU A 24 -7.09 17.72 -7.64
CA LEU A 24 -8.48 18.11 -7.47
C LEU A 24 -8.71 19.63 -7.58
N ASP A 25 -7.65 20.42 -7.74
CA ASP A 25 -7.68 21.89 -7.77
C ASP A 25 -8.36 22.48 -6.51
N VAL A 26 -7.95 21.96 -5.34
CA VAL A 26 -8.42 22.43 -4.01
C VAL A 26 -7.23 22.67 -3.08
N ASP A 27 -7.41 23.56 -2.11
CA ASP A 27 -6.40 23.81 -1.09
C ASP A 27 -6.39 22.70 -0.03
N LEU A 28 -5.20 22.35 0.45
CA LEU A 28 -5.05 21.52 1.64
C LEU A 28 -5.46 22.33 2.88
N GLY A 29 -6.38 21.78 3.68
CA GLY A 29 -6.91 22.41 4.87
C GLY A 29 -5.85 22.62 5.95
N LYS A 30 -6.08 23.61 6.80
CA LYS A 30 -5.16 23.99 7.88
C LYS A 30 -5.42 23.16 9.12
N LEU A 31 -4.54 22.20 9.35
CA LEU A 31 -4.51 21.33 10.51
C LEU A 31 -3.16 21.51 11.22
N ASN A 32 -3.20 21.91 12.47
CA ASN A 32 -2.01 22.01 13.32
C ASN A 32 -1.82 20.69 14.07
N ILE A 33 -0.68 20.07 13.86
CA ILE A 33 -0.24 18.86 14.56
C ILE A 33 1.10 19.19 15.22
N SER A 34 1.10 19.22 16.54
CA SER A 34 2.28 19.53 17.35
C SER A 34 2.42 18.56 18.51
N GLN A 35 3.46 18.71 19.29
CA GLN A 35 3.68 17.92 20.50
C GLN A 35 3.89 18.85 21.69
N PHE A 36 3.35 18.44 22.83
CA PHE A 36 3.71 19.02 24.11
C PHE A 36 5.15 18.67 24.50
N SER A 37 5.67 19.33 25.53
CA SER A 37 7.06 19.10 25.97
C SER A 37 7.35 17.68 26.47
N ASP A 38 6.32 16.95 26.87
CA ASP A 38 6.38 15.54 27.26
C ASP A 38 6.24 14.55 26.09
N GLY A 39 5.96 15.06 24.88
CA GLY A 39 5.81 14.27 23.67
C GLY A 39 4.38 13.90 23.31
N GLU A 40 3.38 14.26 24.13
CA GLU A 40 1.97 14.04 23.76
C GLU A 40 1.56 14.86 22.56
N LEU A 41 0.77 14.25 21.65
CA LEU A 41 0.27 14.93 20.45
C LEU A 41 -0.79 15.97 20.79
N SER A 42 -0.71 17.11 20.13
CA SER A 42 -1.70 18.21 20.18
C SER A 42 -2.24 18.45 18.77
N ILE A 43 -3.57 18.34 18.62
CA ILE A 43 -4.26 18.45 17.32
C ILE A 43 -5.25 19.61 17.38
N ALA A 44 -5.22 20.47 16.35
CA ALA A 44 -6.20 21.55 16.20
C ALA A 44 -6.49 21.84 14.72
N PHE A 45 -7.77 21.93 14.34
CA PHE A 45 -8.16 22.50 13.05
C PHE A 45 -8.08 24.03 13.15
N ASP A 46 -7.24 24.64 12.31
CA ASP A 46 -7.06 26.10 12.28
C ASP A 46 -8.07 26.78 11.32
N GLU A 47 -9.12 26.08 10.96
CA GLU A 47 -10.23 26.61 10.15
C GLU A 47 -11.57 25.98 10.57
N ASN A 48 -12.65 26.65 10.20
CA ASN A 48 -13.99 26.16 10.50
C ASN A 48 -14.36 25.01 9.57
N ILE A 49 -14.70 23.86 10.16
CA ILE A 49 -15.14 22.66 9.43
C ILE A 49 -16.57 22.22 9.77
N ARG A 50 -17.32 23.10 10.49
CA ARG A 50 -18.72 22.82 10.85
C ARG A 50 -19.57 22.63 9.61
N ASN A 51 -20.31 21.50 9.56
CA ASN A 51 -21.19 21.12 8.46
C ASN A 51 -20.48 20.89 7.11
N GLU A 52 -19.12 20.66 7.12
CA GLU A 52 -18.35 20.34 5.94
C GLU A 52 -18.16 18.83 5.76
N ASN A 53 -17.94 18.39 4.51
CA ASN A 53 -17.49 17.02 4.23
C ASN A 53 -15.98 16.98 4.37
N VAL A 54 -15.48 16.37 5.43
CA VAL A 54 -14.06 16.32 5.78
C VAL A 54 -13.44 15.02 5.29
N PHE A 55 -12.29 15.13 4.64
CA PHE A 55 -11.43 14.03 4.24
C PHE A 55 -10.12 14.14 5.00
N ILE A 56 -9.71 13.07 5.67
CA ILE A 56 -8.44 13.00 6.42
C ILE A 56 -7.55 11.97 5.73
N ILE A 57 -6.42 12.40 5.21
CA ILE A 57 -5.44 11.53 4.53
C ILE A 57 -4.34 11.19 5.53
N GLN A 58 -4.22 9.89 5.87
CA GLN A 58 -3.22 9.39 6.81
C GLN A 58 -2.95 7.92 6.57
N SER A 59 -1.76 7.56 6.13
CA SER A 59 -1.31 6.17 6.13
C SER A 59 -0.99 5.70 7.55
N THR A 60 -1.27 4.43 7.85
CA THR A 60 -1.11 3.85 9.19
C THR A 60 0.12 2.95 9.31
N ASN A 61 1.16 3.25 8.51
CA ASN A 61 2.48 2.64 8.64
C ASN A 61 3.14 3.04 9.98
N PRO A 62 4.08 2.25 10.48
CA PRO A 62 4.90 2.65 11.64
C PRO A 62 5.55 4.02 11.46
N PRO A 63 5.73 4.79 12.54
CA PRO A 63 5.50 4.39 13.94
C PRO A 63 4.02 4.35 14.32
N ALA A 64 3.68 3.69 15.45
CA ALA A 64 2.29 3.54 15.90
C ALA A 64 1.59 4.87 16.19
N GLU A 65 2.36 5.93 16.41
CA GLU A 65 1.89 7.31 16.56
C GLU A 65 1.08 7.79 15.36
N ASN A 66 1.35 7.30 14.14
CA ASN A 66 0.55 7.62 12.97
C ASN A 66 -0.91 7.18 13.12
N ILE A 67 -1.16 6.07 13.83
CA ILE A 67 -2.51 5.60 14.14
C ILE A 67 -3.13 6.49 15.21
N LEU A 68 -2.39 6.79 16.28
CA LEU A 68 -2.88 7.66 17.36
C LEU A 68 -3.21 9.05 16.82
N GLU A 69 -2.35 9.62 15.98
CA GLU A 69 -2.58 10.89 15.30
C GLU A 69 -3.89 10.87 14.51
N LEU A 70 -4.12 9.83 13.70
CA LEU A 70 -5.36 9.65 12.95
C LEU A 70 -6.59 9.64 13.90
N MET A 71 -6.52 8.92 15.01
CA MET A 71 -7.60 8.83 15.98
C MET A 71 -7.91 10.19 16.61
N LEU A 72 -6.89 10.96 16.97
CA LEU A 72 -7.05 12.31 17.54
C LEU A 72 -7.60 13.31 16.52
N ILE A 73 -7.14 13.25 15.26
CA ILE A 73 -7.69 14.11 14.18
C ILE A 73 -9.17 13.80 13.96
N LEU A 74 -9.54 12.52 13.94
CA LEU A 74 -10.91 12.08 13.75
C LEU A 74 -11.83 12.54 14.88
N ASP A 75 -11.44 12.39 16.14
CA ASP A 75 -12.20 12.87 17.28
C ASP A 75 -12.36 14.42 17.24
N ALA A 76 -11.29 15.14 16.92
CA ALA A 76 -11.34 16.60 16.77
C ALA A 76 -12.31 17.02 15.65
N ALA A 77 -12.33 16.33 14.51
CA ALA A 77 -13.26 16.60 13.40
C ALA A 77 -14.72 16.42 13.81
N LYS A 78 -15.02 15.33 14.53
CA LYS A 78 -16.39 15.06 15.04
C LYS A 78 -16.81 16.09 16.07
N ARG A 79 -15.94 16.49 17.01
CA ARG A 79 -16.23 17.54 18.00
C ARG A 79 -16.39 18.91 17.36
N ALA A 80 -15.70 19.19 16.25
CA ALA A 80 -15.87 20.41 15.46
C ALA A 80 -17.16 20.40 14.61
N SER A 81 -17.99 19.37 14.72
CA SER A 81 -19.26 19.21 14.02
C SER A 81 -19.12 19.11 12.49
N ALA A 82 -18.09 18.45 12.00
CA ALA A 82 -18.02 18.05 10.60
C ALA A 82 -19.31 17.28 10.23
N LYS A 83 -19.82 17.48 9.01
CA LYS A 83 -21.02 16.79 8.53
C LYS A 83 -20.75 15.31 8.31
N THR A 84 -19.69 15.01 7.57
CA THR A 84 -19.17 13.65 7.36
C THR A 84 -17.66 13.66 7.49
N VAL A 85 -17.09 12.56 7.97
CA VAL A 85 -15.65 12.36 8.03
C VAL A 85 -15.27 11.10 7.27
N THR A 86 -14.58 11.26 6.15
CA THR A 86 -14.01 10.18 5.36
C THR A 86 -12.53 10.04 5.68
N ILE A 87 -12.11 8.83 6.05
CA ILE A 87 -10.70 8.54 6.29
C ILE A 87 -10.11 7.92 5.02
N VAL A 88 -9.06 8.54 4.50
CA VAL A 88 -8.29 8.02 3.37
C VAL A 88 -6.97 7.47 3.91
N ILE A 89 -6.82 6.16 3.87
CA ILE A 89 -5.66 5.42 4.37
C ILE A 89 -4.94 4.80 3.17
N PRO A 90 -4.03 5.51 2.50
CA PRO A 90 -3.34 5.00 1.31
C PRO A 90 -2.64 3.66 1.55
N TYR A 91 -1.95 3.52 2.70
CA TYR A 91 -1.46 2.26 3.21
C TYR A 91 -2.11 1.90 4.54
N PHE A 92 -2.83 0.79 4.57
CA PHE A 92 -3.45 0.26 5.78
C PHE A 92 -2.47 -0.65 6.53
N GLY A 93 -1.80 -0.09 7.52
CA GLY A 93 -0.92 -0.83 8.42
C GLY A 93 -1.67 -1.88 9.24
N TYR A 94 -0.98 -2.92 9.69
CA TYR A 94 -1.57 -4.10 10.37
C TYR A 94 -2.52 -4.94 9.49
N GLY A 95 -2.63 -4.66 8.20
CA GLY A 95 -3.45 -5.41 7.26
C GLY A 95 -3.04 -6.89 7.12
N ARG A 96 -1.79 -7.23 7.46
CA ARG A 96 -1.30 -8.61 7.49
C ARG A 96 -1.80 -9.44 8.68
N GLN A 97 -2.42 -8.79 9.68
CA GLN A 97 -2.99 -9.40 10.88
C GLN A 97 -4.53 -9.36 10.82
N ASP A 98 -5.07 -9.96 9.76
CA ASP A 98 -6.49 -9.98 9.41
C ASP A 98 -7.25 -11.19 9.98
N ARG A 99 -6.54 -12.14 10.59
CA ARG A 99 -7.08 -13.37 11.15
C ARG A 99 -6.18 -13.91 12.27
N LYS A 100 -6.73 -14.82 13.05
CA LYS A 100 -5.93 -15.60 14.00
C LYS A 100 -5.18 -16.70 13.25
N ASP A 101 -3.88 -16.57 13.13
CA ASP A 101 -2.98 -17.61 12.61
C ASP A 101 -2.56 -18.63 13.67
N ARG A 102 -2.76 -18.29 14.97
CA ARG A 102 -2.46 -19.13 16.13
C ARG A 102 -3.33 -18.70 17.33
N PRO A 103 -3.43 -19.54 18.38
CA PRO A 103 -4.15 -19.16 19.60
C PRO A 103 -3.56 -17.93 20.30
N ARG A 104 -4.40 -17.14 20.96
CA ARG A 104 -4.06 -16.00 21.84
C ARG A 104 -3.39 -14.83 21.13
N VAL A 105 -3.74 -14.60 19.87
CA VAL A 105 -3.29 -13.41 19.10
C VAL A 105 -4.49 -12.51 18.79
N PRO A 106 -4.28 -11.20 18.64
CA PRO A 106 -5.33 -10.28 18.20
C PRO A 106 -5.63 -10.46 16.70
N ILE A 107 -6.73 -9.86 16.26
CA ILE A 107 -6.96 -9.50 14.86
C ILE A 107 -6.71 -8.00 14.76
N SER A 108 -5.46 -7.61 14.59
CA SER A 108 -5.05 -6.21 14.75
C SER A 108 -5.69 -5.27 13.73
N SER A 109 -5.91 -5.72 12.49
CA SER A 109 -6.62 -4.95 11.47
C SER A 109 -8.04 -4.61 11.90
N ARG A 110 -8.74 -5.55 12.59
CA ARG A 110 -10.06 -5.31 13.15
C ARG A 110 -10.02 -4.28 14.28
N VAL A 111 -9.04 -4.36 15.17
CA VAL A 111 -8.88 -3.40 16.27
C VAL A 111 -8.72 -1.97 15.74
N ILE A 112 -7.87 -1.76 14.74
CA ILE A 112 -7.66 -0.44 14.13
C ILE A 112 -8.97 0.09 13.51
N LEU A 113 -9.69 -0.76 12.79
CA LEU A 113 -10.95 -0.37 12.16
C LEU A 113 -12.05 -0.08 13.19
N ASP A 114 -12.17 -0.90 14.25
CA ASP A 114 -13.14 -0.65 15.32
C ASP A 114 -12.87 0.68 16.03
N MET A 115 -11.61 1.03 16.28
CA MET A 115 -11.24 2.34 16.82
C MET A 115 -11.63 3.47 15.86
N THR A 116 -11.32 3.32 14.57
CA THR A 116 -11.61 4.32 13.54
C THR A 116 -13.12 4.58 13.43
N VAL A 117 -13.93 3.53 13.34
CA VAL A 117 -15.40 3.65 13.24
C VAL A 117 -15.99 4.12 14.58
N GLY A 118 -15.47 3.61 15.70
CA GLY A 118 -15.92 3.99 17.04
C GLY A 118 -15.74 5.48 17.34
N LEU A 119 -14.73 6.11 16.77
CA LEU A 119 -14.49 7.56 16.85
C LEU A 119 -15.29 8.37 15.83
N GLY A 120 -16.05 7.71 14.95
CA GLY A 120 -17.02 8.36 14.09
C GLY A 120 -16.59 8.55 12.63
N ALA A 121 -15.70 7.73 12.10
CA ALA A 121 -15.50 7.68 10.66
C ALA A 121 -16.79 7.25 9.96
N ASP A 122 -17.25 8.04 8.98
CA ASP A 122 -18.46 7.76 8.22
C ASP A 122 -18.17 6.94 6.96
N ARG A 123 -16.92 6.94 6.47
CA ARG A 123 -16.43 6.19 5.31
C ARG A 123 -14.94 5.98 5.42
N ILE A 124 -14.45 4.87 4.90
CA ILE A 124 -13.03 4.54 4.80
C ILE A 124 -12.68 4.30 3.34
N VAL A 125 -11.54 4.83 2.91
CA VAL A 125 -10.93 4.60 1.59
C VAL A 125 -9.54 4.06 1.81
N SER A 126 -9.18 2.96 1.16
CA SER A 126 -7.82 2.41 1.23
C SER A 126 -7.43 1.76 -0.09
N MET A 127 -6.13 1.59 -0.31
CA MET A 127 -5.60 1.04 -1.56
C MET A 127 -4.92 -0.30 -1.33
N ASP A 128 -5.13 -1.25 -2.26
CA ASP A 128 -4.52 -2.58 -2.29
C ASP A 128 -4.33 -3.21 -0.91
N LEU A 129 -5.45 -3.45 -0.22
CA LEU A 129 -5.43 -4.12 1.07
C LEU A 129 -4.74 -5.48 0.95
N HIS A 130 -3.83 -5.80 1.87
CA HIS A 130 -3.18 -7.11 1.93
C HIS A 130 -4.19 -8.27 1.93
N SER A 131 -5.32 -8.05 2.58
CA SER A 131 -6.47 -8.97 2.57
C SER A 131 -7.74 -8.18 2.26
N SER A 132 -8.38 -8.48 1.13
CA SER A 132 -9.59 -7.78 0.69
C SER A 132 -10.79 -7.96 1.63
N GLN A 133 -10.78 -9.00 2.47
CA GLN A 133 -11.82 -9.28 3.47
C GLN A 133 -11.87 -8.21 4.56
N ILE A 134 -10.80 -7.46 4.78
CA ILE A 134 -10.73 -6.38 5.78
C ILE A 134 -11.84 -5.36 5.58
N GLN A 135 -12.24 -5.06 4.33
CA GLN A 135 -13.35 -4.16 4.03
C GLN A 135 -14.69 -4.60 4.65
N GLY A 136 -14.85 -5.88 4.95
CA GLY A 136 -16.03 -6.43 5.61
C GLY A 136 -15.99 -6.39 7.14
N PHE A 137 -14.94 -5.85 7.75
CA PHE A 137 -14.83 -5.81 9.21
C PHE A 137 -15.63 -4.69 9.86
N VAL A 138 -16.11 -3.73 9.07
CA VAL A 138 -16.88 -2.57 9.55
C VAL A 138 -18.21 -2.45 8.79
N ASN A 139 -19.16 -1.73 9.39
CA ASN A 139 -20.48 -1.50 8.80
C ASN A 139 -20.62 -0.13 8.10
N VAL A 140 -19.55 0.68 8.08
CA VAL A 140 -19.51 1.89 7.27
C VAL A 140 -19.05 1.55 5.86
N PRO A 141 -19.38 2.37 4.83
CA PRO A 141 -18.85 2.21 3.49
C PRO A 141 -17.33 2.14 3.50
N PHE A 142 -16.77 1.16 2.79
CA PHE A 142 -15.35 0.96 2.64
C PHE A 142 -15.00 0.85 1.16
N ASP A 143 -14.27 1.83 0.63
CA ASP A 143 -13.83 1.84 -0.76
C ASP A 143 -12.40 1.25 -0.86
N HIS A 144 -12.30 0.07 -1.46
CA HIS A 144 -11.05 -0.60 -1.73
C HIS A 144 -10.58 -0.26 -3.14
N LEU A 145 -9.60 0.64 -3.26
CA LEU A 145 -9.02 1.09 -4.52
C LEU A 145 -7.86 0.17 -4.94
N TYR A 146 -7.55 0.21 -6.24
CA TYR A 146 -6.47 -0.59 -6.82
C TYR A 146 -5.47 0.30 -7.56
N SER A 147 -4.20 0.26 -7.16
CA SER A 147 -3.09 1.02 -7.76
C SER A 147 -2.87 0.68 -9.24
N ARG A 148 -3.32 -0.50 -9.68
CA ARG A 148 -3.23 -0.92 -11.08
C ARG A 148 -3.75 0.15 -12.05
N MET A 149 -4.75 0.93 -11.65
CA MET A 149 -5.28 2.01 -12.47
C MET A 149 -4.25 3.13 -12.67
N ALA A 150 -3.56 3.53 -11.62
CA ALA A 150 -2.50 4.54 -11.67
C ALA A 150 -1.23 4.02 -12.40
N LEU A 151 -0.91 2.74 -12.23
CA LEU A 151 0.27 2.11 -12.81
C LEU A 151 0.11 1.74 -14.29
N PHE A 152 -1.12 1.67 -14.80
CA PHE A 152 -1.40 1.09 -16.12
C PHE A 152 -0.71 1.82 -17.28
N ASP A 153 -0.72 3.14 -17.26
CA ASP A 153 -0.09 3.93 -18.32
C ASP A 153 1.43 3.78 -18.31
N GLU A 154 2.05 3.66 -17.13
CA GLU A 154 3.47 3.44 -17.00
C GLU A 154 3.86 2.03 -17.47
N LEU A 155 3.07 1.04 -17.13
CA LEU A 155 3.28 -0.34 -17.58
C LEU A 155 3.16 -0.49 -19.09
N LYS A 156 2.24 0.23 -19.73
CA LYS A 156 2.13 0.25 -21.20
C LYS A 156 3.39 0.77 -21.88
N LYS A 157 4.05 1.77 -21.32
CA LYS A 157 5.31 2.32 -21.87
C LYS A 157 6.44 1.30 -21.87
N MET A 158 6.38 0.28 -21.02
CA MET A 158 7.40 -0.77 -20.94
C MET A 158 7.33 -1.76 -22.11
N ASN A 159 6.33 -1.66 -22.99
CA ASN A 159 6.17 -2.45 -24.22
C ASN A 159 6.32 -3.97 -23.96
N PHE A 160 5.59 -4.47 -22.98
CA PHE A 160 5.39 -5.92 -22.85
C PHE A 160 4.46 -6.40 -23.97
N ASP A 161 4.87 -7.45 -24.65
CA ASP A 161 4.05 -8.13 -25.64
C ASP A 161 3.72 -9.56 -25.20
N GLU A 162 2.75 -10.19 -25.85
CA GLU A 162 2.25 -11.52 -25.50
C GLU A 162 3.35 -12.61 -25.62
N GLU A 163 4.30 -12.42 -26.55
CA GLU A 163 5.36 -13.41 -26.80
C GLU A 163 6.50 -13.28 -25.80
N THR A 164 6.85 -12.06 -25.41
CA THR A 164 8.06 -11.78 -24.60
C THR A 164 7.75 -11.41 -23.16
N GLY A 165 6.51 -11.05 -22.82
CA GLY A 165 6.12 -10.60 -21.48
C GLY A 165 5.51 -11.72 -20.64
N VAL A 166 5.78 -11.73 -19.33
CA VAL A 166 5.12 -12.60 -18.35
C VAL A 166 4.99 -11.90 -16.99
N VAL A 167 3.83 -12.00 -16.38
CA VAL A 167 3.65 -11.61 -14.98
C VAL A 167 3.92 -12.83 -14.10
N LEU A 168 4.82 -12.67 -13.14
CA LEU A 168 5.19 -13.70 -12.18
C LEU A 168 4.64 -13.35 -10.79
N ALA A 169 3.76 -14.19 -10.26
CA ALA A 169 3.38 -14.13 -8.85
C ALA A 169 4.50 -14.73 -7.98
N PRO A 170 5.07 -13.98 -7.03
CA PRO A 170 6.16 -14.48 -6.19
C PRO A 170 5.71 -15.54 -5.17
N ASP A 171 4.41 -15.63 -4.92
CA ASP A 171 3.76 -16.67 -4.12
C ASP A 171 2.27 -16.78 -4.45
N VAL A 172 1.58 -17.72 -3.79
CA VAL A 172 0.14 -17.96 -3.99
C VAL A 172 -0.71 -16.77 -3.50
N GLY A 173 -0.26 -16.03 -2.49
CA GLY A 173 -0.98 -14.89 -1.94
C GLY A 173 -1.19 -13.76 -2.96
N SER A 174 -0.18 -13.50 -3.78
CA SER A 174 -0.19 -12.46 -4.82
C SER A 174 -0.78 -12.94 -6.17
N ALA A 175 -1.13 -14.23 -6.30
CA ALA A 175 -1.57 -14.82 -7.57
C ALA A 175 -2.77 -14.10 -8.20
N LYS A 176 -3.80 -13.75 -7.41
CA LYS A 176 -5.00 -13.07 -7.89
C LYS A 176 -4.69 -11.68 -8.44
N MET A 177 -3.85 -10.92 -7.73
CA MET A 177 -3.39 -9.60 -8.19
C MET A 177 -2.58 -9.73 -9.48
N SER A 178 -1.59 -10.62 -9.50
CA SER A 178 -0.74 -10.86 -10.65
C SER A 178 -1.52 -11.29 -11.89
N GLN A 179 -2.53 -12.17 -11.75
CA GLN A 179 -3.43 -12.53 -12.85
C GLN A 179 -4.21 -11.33 -13.41
N ALA A 180 -4.66 -10.42 -12.52
CA ALA A 180 -5.36 -9.22 -12.95
C ALA A 180 -4.46 -8.29 -13.77
N TYR A 181 -3.17 -8.18 -13.43
CA TYR A 181 -2.18 -7.44 -14.22
C TYR A 181 -1.90 -8.13 -15.56
N ALA A 182 -1.65 -9.45 -15.56
CA ALA A 182 -1.41 -10.22 -16.76
C ALA A 182 -2.56 -10.05 -17.77
N LYS A 183 -3.81 -10.16 -17.31
CA LYS A 183 -5.00 -9.93 -18.13
C LYS A 183 -5.08 -8.50 -18.68
N SER A 184 -4.75 -7.49 -17.86
CA SER A 184 -4.81 -6.08 -18.30
C SER A 184 -3.74 -5.74 -19.33
N LEU A 185 -2.58 -6.39 -19.27
CA LEU A 185 -1.46 -6.19 -20.18
C LEU A 185 -1.51 -7.12 -21.39
N GLY A 186 -2.39 -8.12 -21.40
CA GLY A 186 -2.48 -9.11 -22.49
C GLY A 186 -1.25 -10.02 -22.58
N ILE A 187 -0.59 -10.32 -21.44
CA ILE A 187 0.61 -11.17 -21.38
C ILE A 187 0.39 -12.42 -20.54
N SER A 188 1.32 -13.36 -20.62
CA SER A 188 1.22 -14.64 -19.90
C SER A 188 1.38 -14.47 -18.38
N PHE A 189 0.98 -15.50 -17.63
CA PHE A 189 1.05 -15.56 -16.17
C PHE A 189 1.86 -16.76 -15.72
N ALA A 190 2.69 -16.58 -14.71
CA ALA A 190 3.44 -17.62 -14.03
C ALA A 190 3.35 -17.44 -12.50
N LEU A 191 3.62 -18.51 -11.76
CA LEU A 191 3.48 -18.54 -10.31
C LEU A 191 4.63 -19.37 -9.69
N ILE A 192 5.18 -18.87 -8.59
CA ILE A 192 6.07 -19.63 -7.71
C ILE A 192 5.23 -20.22 -6.56
N ASP A 193 5.03 -21.55 -6.59
CA ASP A 193 4.39 -22.30 -5.51
C ASP A 193 5.47 -22.79 -4.52
N LYS A 194 5.55 -22.11 -3.37
CA LYS A 194 6.48 -22.48 -2.29
C LYS A 194 5.82 -23.49 -1.36
N ARG A 195 6.23 -24.74 -1.42
CA ARG A 195 5.78 -25.80 -0.49
C ARG A 195 6.86 -26.08 0.55
N ARG A 196 6.44 -26.08 1.83
CA ARG A 196 7.25 -26.63 2.92
C ARG A 196 6.74 -28.05 3.19
N PRO A 197 7.45 -29.10 2.74
CA PRO A 197 6.98 -30.49 2.93
C PRO A 197 6.88 -30.90 4.40
N LYS A 198 7.79 -30.37 5.25
CA LYS A 198 7.81 -30.54 6.72
C LYS A 198 8.53 -29.38 7.40
N ALA A 199 8.27 -29.19 8.70
CA ALA A 199 9.07 -28.28 9.54
C ALA A 199 10.55 -28.70 9.46
N ASN A 200 11.45 -27.73 9.21
CA ASN A 200 12.90 -27.90 9.04
C ASN A 200 13.39 -28.57 7.72
N GLN A 201 12.54 -28.70 6.69
CA GLN A 201 13.01 -29.08 5.36
C GLN A 201 13.16 -27.86 4.44
N ALA A 202 14.06 -27.94 3.46
CA ALA A 202 14.26 -26.91 2.46
C ALA A 202 12.93 -26.59 1.74
N VAL A 203 12.71 -25.30 1.48
CA VAL A 203 11.54 -24.86 0.71
C VAL A 203 11.72 -25.33 -0.73
N VAL A 204 10.83 -26.19 -1.21
CA VAL A 204 10.77 -26.54 -2.63
C VAL A 204 9.88 -25.47 -3.30
N ALA A 205 10.46 -24.71 -4.20
CA ALA A 205 9.73 -23.76 -5.04
C ALA A 205 9.45 -24.44 -6.39
N ASN A 206 8.16 -24.63 -6.70
CA ASN A 206 7.74 -25.11 -8.01
C ASN A 206 7.32 -23.89 -8.85
N LEU A 207 7.97 -23.71 -10.00
CA LEU A 207 7.55 -22.74 -10.99
C LEU A 207 6.46 -23.34 -11.86
N VAL A 208 5.33 -22.63 -11.95
CA VAL A 208 4.24 -22.93 -12.87
C VAL A 208 4.22 -21.85 -13.94
N GLY A 209 4.42 -22.20 -15.18
CA GLY A 209 4.55 -21.28 -16.32
C GLY A 209 5.93 -21.32 -16.96
N ASP A 210 6.10 -20.59 -18.07
CA ASP A 210 7.36 -20.50 -18.83
C ASP A 210 7.95 -19.09 -18.70
N LEU A 211 9.23 -19.01 -18.30
CA LEU A 211 9.96 -17.76 -18.15
C LEU A 211 11.13 -17.64 -19.15
N LYS A 212 11.38 -18.69 -19.93
CA LYS A 212 12.52 -18.73 -20.84
C LYS A 212 12.41 -17.64 -21.91
N SER A 213 13.46 -16.84 -22.01
CA SER A 213 13.54 -15.69 -22.93
C SER A 213 12.43 -14.63 -22.73
N LYS A 214 11.85 -14.56 -21.52
CA LYS A 214 10.79 -13.60 -21.19
C LYS A 214 11.33 -12.41 -20.38
N LYS A 215 10.65 -11.26 -20.56
CA LYS A 215 10.72 -10.10 -19.66
C LYS A 215 9.73 -10.36 -18.53
N VAL A 216 10.22 -10.49 -17.31
CA VAL A 216 9.41 -10.85 -16.15
C VAL A 216 8.99 -9.62 -15.38
N LEU A 217 7.70 -9.54 -15.08
CA LEU A 217 7.10 -8.54 -14.21
C LEU A 217 6.64 -9.23 -12.93
N ILE A 218 7.33 -9.00 -11.80
CA ILE A 218 6.95 -9.53 -10.50
C ILE A 218 6.02 -8.52 -9.82
N ILE A 219 4.84 -8.98 -9.38
CA ILE A 219 3.82 -8.12 -8.78
C ILE A 219 3.49 -8.60 -7.37
N ASP A 220 3.50 -7.67 -6.42
CA ASP A 220 3.06 -7.91 -5.05
C ASP A 220 2.30 -6.67 -4.50
N ASP A 221 1.58 -6.81 -3.40
CA ASP A 221 0.92 -5.67 -2.74
C ASP A 221 1.92 -4.75 -2.06
N MET A 222 2.99 -5.31 -1.49
CA MET A 222 4.01 -4.54 -0.78
C MET A 222 5.41 -5.14 -0.93
N ILE A 223 6.41 -4.29 -0.82
CA ILE A 223 7.80 -4.68 -0.57
C ILE A 223 8.15 -4.32 0.86
N ASP A 224 8.25 -5.33 1.74
CA ASP A 224 8.66 -5.15 3.13
C ASP A 224 10.17 -5.33 3.25
N THR A 225 10.66 -6.51 3.56
CA THR A 225 12.12 -6.80 3.67
C THR A 225 12.76 -7.20 2.34
N ALA A 226 12.01 -7.20 1.24
CA ALA A 226 12.37 -7.58 -0.12
C ALA A 226 12.84 -9.05 -0.31
N GLY A 227 12.79 -9.90 0.73
CA GLY A 227 13.24 -11.28 0.59
C GLY A 227 12.44 -12.09 -0.44
N THR A 228 11.11 -12.01 -0.38
CA THR A 228 10.23 -12.75 -1.29
C THR A 228 10.45 -12.36 -2.75
N ILE A 229 10.51 -11.06 -3.02
CA ILE A 229 10.61 -10.53 -4.39
C ILE A 229 12.01 -10.79 -4.99
N CYS A 230 13.07 -10.67 -4.19
CA CYS A 230 14.43 -11.00 -4.63
C CYS A 230 14.60 -12.49 -4.94
N ASN A 231 14.07 -13.37 -4.09
CA ASN A 231 14.08 -14.81 -4.34
C ASN A 231 13.27 -15.18 -5.59
N ALA A 232 12.17 -14.46 -5.87
CA ALA A 232 11.40 -14.67 -7.09
C ALA A 232 12.17 -14.21 -8.33
N ALA A 233 12.92 -13.10 -8.22
CA ALA A 233 13.80 -12.63 -9.30
C ALA A 233 14.94 -13.62 -9.59
N ASP A 234 15.58 -14.17 -8.56
CA ASP A 234 16.60 -15.21 -8.72
C ASP A 234 16.02 -16.43 -9.44
N ALA A 235 14.86 -16.91 -8.97
CA ALA A 235 14.19 -18.04 -9.62
C ALA A 235 13.82 -17.74 -11.08
N ALA A 236 13.40 -16.51 -11.39
CA ALA A 236 13.10 -16.12 -12.76
C ALA A 236 14.33 -16.16 -13.66
N MET A 237 15.43 -15.57 -13.22
CA MET A 237 16.68 -15.56 -13.98
C MET A 237 17.28 -16.96 -14.14
N ASP A 238 17.20 -17.81 -13.10
CA ASP A 238 17.66 -19.20 -13.15
C ASP A 238 16.82 -20.07 -14.12
N ASN A 239 15.57 -19.65 -14.40
CA ASN A 239 14.68 -20.26 -15.39
C ASN A 239 14.71 -19.57 -16.76
N GLY A 240 15.75 -18.76 -17.03
CA GLY A 240 16.04 -18.20 -18.34
C GLY A 240 15.31 -16.92 -18.69
N ALA A 241 14.79 -16.17 -17.73
CA ALA A 241 14.29 -14.82 -17.94
C ALA A 241 15.43 -13.91 -18.43
N ILE A 242 15.08 -12.90 -19.25
CA ILE A 242 16.06 -11.94 -19.80
C ILE A 242 16.11 -10.63 -19.01
N SER A 243 15.06 -10.31 -18.30
CA SER A 243 15.00 -9.14 -17.41
C SER A 243 13.91 -9.33 -16.36
N VAL A 244 14.05 -8.63 -15.23
CA VAL A 244 13.08 -8.66 -14.12
C VAL A 244 12.76 -7.24 -13.68
N THR A 245 11.49 -6.87 -13.74
CA THR A 245 10.95 -5.66 -13.12
C THR A 245 10.06 -6.07 -11.95
N ALA A 246 10.25 -5.44 -10.81
CA ALA A 246 9.41 -5.64 -9.62
C ALA A 246 8.46 -4.49 -9.44
N ILE A 247 7.21 -4.78 -9.12
CA ILE A 247 6.18 -3.78 -8.81
C ILE A 247 5.51 -4.10 -7.50
N ALA A 248 5.34 -3.07 -6.66
CA ALA A 248 4.51 -3.16 -5.48
C ALA A 248 3.80 -1.83 -5.23
N THR A 249 2.59 -1.92 -4.69
CA THR A 249 1.83 -0.72 -4.31
C THR A 249 2.47 -0.02 -3.12
N HIS A 250 2.86 -0.80 -2.10
CA HIS A 250 3.30 -0.25 -0.81
C HIS A 250 4.79 -0.42 -0.58
N PRO A 251 5.57 0.69 -0.59
CA PRO A 251 7.00 0.66 -0.32
C PRO A 251 7.29 0.68 1.19
N VAL A 252 7.04 -0.42 1.90
CA VAL A 252 7.37 -0.52 3.33
C VAL A 252 8.88 -0.42 3.52
N LEU A 253 9.65 -1.11 2.69
CA LEU A 253 11.11 -1.05 2.59
C LEU A 253 11.79 -1.10 3.96
N SER A 254 11.44 -2.09 4.77
CA SER A 254 11.97 -2.24 6.12
C SER A 254 13.27 -3.04 6.16
N GLY A 255 14.07 -2.76 7.19
CA GLY A 255 15.31 -3.49 7.46
C GLY A 255 16.25 -3.53 6.25
N PRO A 256 16.66 -4.72 5.77
CA PRO A 256 17.64 -4.86 4.70
C PRO A 256 17.06 -4.70 3.27
N ALA A 257 15.85 -4.15 3.11
CA ALA A 257 15.15 -4.15 1.83
C ALA A 257 15.93 -3.42 0.73
N VAL A 258 16.42 -2.23 1.00
CA VAL A 258 17.17 -1.40 0.00
C VAL A 258 18.43 -2.14 -0.44
N ASP A 259 19.24 -2.64 0.50
CA ASP A 259 20.47 -3.37 0.18
C ASP A 259 20.19 -4.64 -0.64
N ARG A 260 19.12 -5.37 -0.29
CA ARG A 260 18.72 -6.57 -1.04
C ARG A 260 18.31 -6.23 -2.47
N LEU A 261 17.50 -5.18 -2.65
CA LEU A 261 17.05 -4.75 -3.98
C LEU A 261 18.20 -4.26 -4.85
N MET A 262 19.10 -3.44 -4.28
CA MET A 262 20.28 -2.97 -5.00
C MET A 262 21.17 -4.11 -5.49
N ASN A 263 21.38 -5.14 -4.66
CA ASN A 263 22.24 -6.28 -4.96
C ASN A 263 21.52 -7.45 -5.65
N SER A 264 20.22 -7.30 -5.93
CA SER A 264 19.41 -8.35 -6.58
C SER A 264 19.57 -8.37 -8.10
N LYS A 265 19.04 -9.43 -8.72
CA LYS A 265 18.90 -9.56 -10.18
C LYS A 265 17.71 -8.76 -10.75
N ILE A 266 17.06 -7.93 -9.94
CA ILE A 266 15.99 -7.03 -10.39
C ILE A 266 16.62 -5.84 -11.08
N ASP A 267 16.16 -5.55 -12.30
CA ASP A 267 16.65 -4.42 -13.10
C ASP A 267 15.97 -3.10 -12.69
N LYS A 268 14.68 -3.15 -12.34
CA LYS A 268 13.86 -1.99 -11.99
C LYS A 268 12.85 -2.34 -10.90
N VAL A 269 12.66 -1.42 -9.95
CA VAL A 269 11.67 -1.51 -8.88
C VAL A 269 10.71 -0.34 -9.02
N ILE A 270 9.43 -0.61 -9.20
CA ILE A 270 8.37 0.40 -9.29
C ILE A 270 7.48 0.27 -8.06
N VAL A 271 7.27 1.37 -7.37
CA VAL A 271 6.38 1.43 -6.20
C VAL A 271 5.45 2.64 -6.31
N CYS A 272 4.37 2.62 -5.52
CA CYS A 272 3.52 3.79 -5.40
C CYS A 272 3.90 4.64 -4.17
N ASP A 273 3.44 5.89 -4.14
CA ASP A 273 3.69 6.82 -3.03
C ASP A 273 2.65 6.70 -1.89
N THR A 274 2.14 5.51 -1.63
CA THR A 274 1.19 5.23 -0.53
C THR A 274 1.81 5.37 0.86
N ILE A 275 3.12 5.24 0.95
CA ILE A 275 3.96 5.51 2.13
C ILE A 275 5.01 6.51 1.68
N GLU A 276 5.31 7.49 2.52
CA GLU A 276 6.39 8.44 2.25
C GLU A 276 7.74 7.71 2.21
N ILE A 277 8.48 7.96 1.13
CA ILE A 277 9.81 7.36 0.93
C ILE A 277 10.85 8.38 1.37
N THR A 278 11.57 8.06 2.43
CA THR A 278 12.65 8.89 2.96
C THR A 278 13.93 8.76 2.11
N ASP A 279 14.81 9.74 2.16
CA ASP A 279 16.02 9.80 1.31
C ASP A 279 16.91 8.57 1.45
N ASP A 280 16.98 7.95 2.63
CA ASP A 280 17.73 6.73 2.89
C ASP A 280 17.16 5.47 2.21
N LYS A 281 15.94 5.56 1.66
CA LYS A 281 15.28 4.49 0.92
C LYS A 281 15.28 4.70 -0.59
N ILE A 282 15.88 5.78 -1.07
CA ILE A 282 16.02 6.07 -2.51
C ILE A 282 17.28 5.36 -3.03
N PHE A 283 17.15 4.66 -4.15
CA PHE A 283 18.25 3.98 -4.83
C PHE A 283 18.04 3.94 -6.35
N ASP A 284 19.11 3.71 -7.12
CA ASP A 284 19.14 3.90 -8.59
C ASP A 284 18.07 3.11 -9.37
N LYS A 285 17.66 1.92 -8.87
CA LYS A 285 16.66 1.08 -9.54
C LYS A 285 15.22 1.46 -9.18
N LEU A 286 15.01 2.37 -8.22
CA LEU A 286 13.69 2.72 -7.69
C LEU A 286 13.01 3.80 -8.56
N GLU A 287 11.78 3.53 -8.93
CA GLU A 287 10.85 4.48 -9.53
C GLU A 287 9.58 4.56 -8.70
N VAL A 288 9.11 5.78 -8.45
CA VAL A 288 7.91 6.04 -7.64
C VAL A 288 6.83 6.64 -8.51
N ILE A 289 5.68 5.98 -8.55
CA ILE A 289 4.48 6.42 -9.28
C ILE A 289 3.45 6.94 -8.27
N SER A 290 2.94 8.14 -8.51
CA SER A 290 1.92 8.71 -7.64
C SER A 290 0.56 8.05 -7.86
N VAL A 291 -0.17 7.86 -6.75
CA VAL A 291 -1.58 7.38 -6.74
C VAL A 291 -2.57 8.52 -6.47
N ALA A 292 -2.11 9.74 -6.52
CA ALA A 292 -2.91 10.95 -6.26
C ALA A 292 -4.02 11.16 -7.30
#